data_e6533da5c34d1ee60a1b23c38ae245dc
#
_entry.id   e6533da5c34d1ee60a1b23c38ae245dc
#
_cell.length_a   1.000
_cell.length_b   1.000
_cell.length_c   1.000
_cell.angle_alpha   90.00
_cell.angle_beta   90.00
_cell.angle_gamma   90.00
#
_symmetry.space_group_name_H-M   'P 1'
#
loop_
_entity.id
_entity.type
_entity.pdbx_description
1 polymer ?
#
loop_
_entity_poly.entity_id
_entity_poly.type
_entity_poly.pdbx_seq_one_letter_code
_entity_poly.pdbx_strand_id
1 'polypeptide(L)'
;SLAELKGFANSIPNQHILINAITINEAKDSSEIENIVTTHDSIYKVLTESGYKDESAKEVVDYRSAIWRGYEIIKEKGFISTNVLVELQGMIEHNKAGVRKNPGTKLVNSKTGEVIYTPPQEEKEIRDLLKNLEDYINENEDEVDPLIKMALIHYQFESIHPFYDGNGRD
;
A
#
# COMPACT_ATOMS: atom_id res chain seq x y z
N SER A 1 9.01 -10.92 19.82
CA SER A 1 8.85 -11.63 18.54
C SER A 1 7.41 -11.52 18.04
N LEU A 2 7.14 -11.79 16.76
CA LEU A 2 5.77 -11.84 16.20
C LEU A 2 4.90 -12.87 16.93
N ALA A 3 5.46 -13.99 17.36
CA ALA A 3 4.75 -15.02 18.12
C ALA A 3 4.28 -14.51 19.49
N GLU A 4 5.08 -13.72 20.17
CA GLU A 4 4.70 -13.07 21.44
C GLU A 4 3.59 -12.05 21.20
N LEU A 5 3.72 -11.19 20.18
CA LEU A 5 2.68 -10.22 19.82
C LEU A 5 1.35 -10.93 19.51
N LYS A 6 1.38 -12.02 18.74
CA LYS A 6 0.20 -12.86 18.45
C LYS A 6 -0.43 -13.42 19.73
N GLY A 7 0.39 -13.84 20.70
CA GLY A 7 -0.08 -14.29 22.01
C GLY A 7 -0.75 -13.17 22.81
N PHE A 8 -0.11 -11.99 22.88
CA PHE A 8 -0.66 -10.85 23.60
C PHE A 8 -1.89 -10.24 22.95
N ALA A 9 -1.97 -10.24 21.61
CA ALA A 9 -3.10 -9.67 20.89
C ALA A 9 -4.45 -10.27 21.33
N ASN A 10 -4.47 -11.56 21.67
CA ASN A 10 -5.68 -12.23 22.16
C ASN A 10 -6.13 -11.77 23.55
N SER A 11 -5.27 -11.11 24.34
CA SER A 11 -5.59 -10.56 25.66
C SER A 11 -6.17 -9.13 25.60
N ILE A 12 -6.13 -8.49 24.44
CA ILE A 12 -6.66 -7.13 24.27
C ILE A 12 -8.18 -7.19 24.14
N PRO A 13 -8.94 -6.54 25.05
CA PRO A 13 -10.41 -6.64 25.08
C PRO A 13 -11.09 -6.15 23.80
N ASN A 14 -10.51 -5.17 23.13
CA ASN A 14 -10.99 -4.65 21.86
C ASN A 14 -9.84 -4.37 20.89
N GLN A 15 -9.50 -5.38 20.11
CA GLN A 15 -8.43 -5.29 19.11
C GLN A 15 -8.72 -4.25 18.02
N HIS A 16 -10.00 -3.96 17.72
CA HIS A 16 -10.37 -3.00 16.69
C HIS A 16 -9.90 -1.57 17.01
N ILE A 17 -9.87 -1.17 18.28
CA ILE A 17 -9.36 0.16 18.67
C ILE A 17 -7.88 0.28 18.32
N LEU A 18 -7.08 -0.74 18.65
CA LEU A 18 -5.65 -0.75 18.38
C LEU A 18 -5.38 -0.78 16.86
N ILE A 19 -6.06 -1.67 16.14
CA ILE A 19 -5.93 -1.80 14.69
C ILE A 19 -6.32 -0.48 14.01
N ASN A 20 -7.41 0.16 14.43
CA ASN A 20 -7.80 1.47 13.91
C ASN A 20 -6.74 2.55 14.14
N ALA A 21 -6.15 2.61 15.33
CA ALA A 21 -5.08 3.57 15.62
C ALA A 21 -3.84 3.31 14.77
N ILE A 22 -3.43 2.05 14.63
CA ILE A 22 -2.28 1.64 13.82
C ILE A 22 -2.51 1.96 12.34
N THR A 23 -3.69 1.63 11.78
CA THR A 23 -3.97 1.88 10.36
C THR A 23 -4.09 3.37 10.03
N ILE A 24 -4.54 4.22 10.98
CA ILE A 24 -4.52 5.68 10.79
C ILE A 24 -3.09 6.21 10.79
N ASN A 25 -2.24 5.75 11.71
CA ASN A 25 -0.83 6.15 11.75
C ASN A 25 -0.10 5.69 10.49
N GLU A 26 -0.27 4.43 10.09
CA GLU A 26 0.30 3.87 8.87
C GLU A 26 -0.10 4.70 7.65
N ALA A 27 -1.41 4.94 7.47
CA ALA A 27 -1.90 5.71 6.35
C ALA A 27 -1.33 7.14 6.33
N LYS A 28 -1.22 7.79 7.50
CA LYS A 28 -0.65 9.14 7.61
C LYS A 28 0.83 9.15 7.27
N ASP A 29 1.61 8.26 7.88
CA ASP A 29 3.07 8.26 7.76
C ASP A 29 3.50 7.85 6.34
N SER A 30 2.84 6.86 5.74
CA SER A 30 3.08 6.45 4.34
C SER A 30 2.69 7.55 3.34
N SER A 31 1.57 8.26 3.57
CA SER A 31 1.18 9.40 2.72
C SER A 31 2.17 10.56 2.83
N GLU A 32 2.76 10.79 4.01
CA GLU A 32 3.78 11.83 4.21
C GLU A 32 5.05 11.59 3.37
N ILE A 33 5.41 10.33 3.11
CA ILE A 33 6.52 9.96 2.20
C ILE A 33 6.25 10.48 0.78
N GLU A 34 5.00 10.51 0.34
CA GLU A 34 4.55 11.06 -0.95
C GLU A 34 4.21 12.55 -0.90
N ASN A 35 4.63 13.27 0.16
CA ASN A 35 4.37 14.70 0.40
C ASN A 35 2.89 15.06 0.67
N ILE A 36 2.06 14.10 1.03
CA ILE A 36 0.69 14.33 1.48
C ILE A 36 0.72 14.54 2.99
N VAL A 37 0.83 15.80 3.41
CA VAL A 37 1.00 16.16 4.81
C VAL A 37 -0.33 16.58 5.42
N THR A 38 -0.70 15.94 6.53
CA THR A 38 -1.91 16.26 7.30
C THR A 38 -1.73 16.00 8.79
N THR A 39 -2.72 16.37 9.59
CA THR A 39 -2.73 16.16 11.05
C THR A 39 -3.76 15.12 11.45
N HIS A 40 -3.55 14.48 12.60
CA HIS A 40 -4.55 13.58 13.17
C HIS A 40 -5.91 14.28 13.39
N ASP A 41 -5.91 15.55 13.81
CA ASP A 41 -7.12 16.33 13.99
C ASP A 41 -7.91 16.48 12.69
N SER A 42 -7.24 16.83 11.58
CA SER A 42 -7.86 16.89 10.25
C SER A 42 -8.41 15.53 9.80
N ILE A 43 -7.66 14.44 10.01
CA ILE A 43 -8.10 13.07 9.68
C ILE A 43 -9.37 12.72 10.48
N TYR A 44 -9.38 12.98 11.78
CA TYR A 44 -10.57 12.72 12.61
C TYR A 44 -11.78 13.58 12.23
N LYS A 45 -11.57 14.84 11.84
CA LYS A 45 -12.63 15.71 11.33
C LYS A 45 -13.24 15.18 10.03
N VAL A 46 -12.41 14.73 9.08
CA VAL A 46 -12.90 14.07 7.85
C VAL A 46 -13.75 12.85 8.16
N LEU A 47 -13.37 12.06 9.18
CA LEU A 47 -14.09 10.84 9.57
C LEU A 47 -15.41 11.11 10.32
N THR A 48 -15.54 12.26 11.00
CA THR A 48 -16.65 12.52 11.96
C THR A 48 -17.54 13.69 11.60
N GLU A 49 -17.04 14.67 10.85
CA GLU A 49 -17.76 15.92 10.54
C GLU A 49 -18.24 15.95 9.10
N SER A 50 -19.56 15.89 8.88
CA SER A 50 -20.12 16.00 7.53
C SER A 50 -19.81 17.36 6.92
N GLY A 51 -19.13 17.36 5.77
CA GLY A 51 -18.81 18.57 5.02
C GLY A 51 -17.46 19.21 5.35
N TYR A 52 -16.67 18.67 6.29
CA TYR A 52 -15.28 19.07 6.46
C TYR A 52 -14.47 18.73 5.21
N LYS A 53 -13.72 19.71 4.70
CA LYS A 53 -12.95 19.58 3.46
C LYS A 53 -11.48 19.80 3.75
N ASP A 54 -10.72 18.74 3.63
CA ASP A 54 -9.26 18.70 3.68
C ASP A 54 -8.82 17.58 2.74
N GLU A 55 -8.29 17.92 1.57
CA GLU A 55 -7.94 16.94 0.53
C GLU A 55 -6.86 15.99 1.01
N SER A 56 -5.80 16.50 1.65
CA SER A 56 -4.72 15.66 2.19
C SER A 56 -5.23 14.68 3.26
N ALA A 57 -6.10 15.16 4.17
CA ALA A 57 -6.69 14.28 5.17
C ALA A 57 -7.64 13.25 4.54
N LYS A 58 -8.35 13.62 3.48
CA LYS A 58 -9.20 12.70 2.73
C LYS A 58 -8.39 11.60 2.05
N GLU A 59 -7.28 11.93 1.39
CA GLU A 59 -6.40 10.94 0.77
C GLU A 59 -5.87 9.93 1.79
N VAL A 60 -5.50 10.38 3.00
CA VAL A 60 -5.11 9.49 4.10
C VAL A 60 -6.26 8.57 4.53
N VAL A 61 -7.49 9.07 4.59
CA VAL A 61 -8.68 8.26 4.90
C VAL A 61 -8.98 7.25 3.80
N ASP A 62 -8.80 7.62 2.54
CA ASP A 62 -8.99 6.73 1.40
C ASP A 62 -7.93 5.61 1.39
N TYR A 63 -6.66 5.96 1.67
CA TYR A 63 -5.60 4.96 1.85
C TYR A 63 -5.89 4.00 3.02
N ARG A 64 -6.30 4.52 4.18
CA ARG A 64 -6.75 3.67 5.29
C ARG A 64 -7.88 2.71 4.88
N SER A 65 -8.81 3.19 4.06
CA SER A 65 -9.91 2.37 3.55
C SER A 65 -9.42 1.27 2.61
N ALA A 66 -8.40 1.55 1.81
CA ALA A 66 -7.74 0.56 0.96
C ALA A 66 -7.03 -0.52 1.81
N ILE A 67 -6.33 -0.15 2.89
CA ILE A 67 -5.72 -1.12 3.83
C ILE A 67 -6.78 -2.08 4.38
N TRP A 68 -7.92 -1.56 4.83
CA TRP A 68 -9.00 -2.41 5.35
C TRP A 68 -9.59 -3.30 4.26
N ARG A 69 -9.80 -2.77 3.08
CA ARG A 69 -10.30 -3.55 1.95
C ARG A 69 -9.35 -4.69 1.57
N GLY A 70 -8.05 -4.41 1.52
CA GLY A 70 -7.01 -5.41 1.29
C GLY A 70 -7.05 -6.52 2.34
N TYR A 71 -7.13 -6.15 3.61
CA TYR A 71 -7.25 -7.12 4.71
C TYR A 71 -8.50 -8.01 4.59
N GLU A 72 -9.66 -7.44 4.27
CA GLU A 72 -10.89 -8.19 4.06
C GLU A 72 -10.76 -9.18 2.90
N ILE A 73 -10.19 -8.74 1.77
CA ILE A 73 -9.95 -9.60 0.61
C ILE A 73 -9.06 -10.78 0.96
N ILE A 74 -7.94 -10.53 1.67
CA ILE A 74 -7.02 -11.58 2.08
C ILE A 74 -7.71 -12.56 3.05
N LYS A 75 -8.49 -12.04 3.98
CA LYS A 75 -9.24 -12.87 4.94
C LYS A 75 -10.28 -13.74 4.25
N GLU A 76 -10.94 -13.25 3.21
CA GLU A 76 -11.96 -13.97 2.47
C GLU A 76 -11.38 -14.95 1.47
N LYS A 77 -10.39 -14.51 0.69
CA LYS A 77 -9.86 -15.28 -0.45
C LYS A 77 -8.61 -16.10 -0.10
N GLY A 78 -7.86 -15.69 0.89
CA GLY A 78 -6.62 -16.36 1.32
C GLY A 78 -5.42 -16.11 0.40
N PHE A 79 -5.52 -15.20 -0.56
CA PHE A 79 -4.43 -14.87 -1.49
C PHE A 79 -4.49 -13.42 -1.96
N ILE A 80 -3.33 -12.90 -2.40
CA ILE A 80 -3.20 -11.61 -3.08
C ILE A 80 -2.96 -11.87 -4.56
N SER A 81 -3.60 -11.08 -5.42
CA SER A 81 -3.38 -11.11 -6.87
C SER A 81 -3.13 -9.70 -7.42
N THR A 82 -2.55 -9.62 -8.60
CA THR A 82 -2.39 -8.35 -9.34
C THR A 82 -3.71 -7.57 -9.45
N ASN A 83 -4.85 -8.26 -9.62
CA ASN A 83 -6.15 -7.59 -9.67
C ASN A 83 -6.54 -6.95 -8.34
N VAL A 84 -6.14 -7.53 -7.21
CA VAL A 84 -6.34 -6.93 -5.89
C VAL A 84 -5.50 -5.65 -5.76
N LEU A 85 -4.24 -5.67 -6.16
CA LEU A 85 -3.38 -4.47 -6.17
C LEU A 85 -3.98 -3.35 -7.04
N VAL A 86 -4.47 -3.69 -8.24
CA VAL A 86 -5.18 -2.72 -9.11
C VAL A 86 -6.45 -2.18 -8.47
N GLU A 87 -7.22 -3.01 -7.74
CA GLU A 87 -8.41 -2.56 -7.00
C GLU A 87 -8.02 -1.55 -5.92
N LEU A 88 -6.99 -1.86 -5.11
CA LEU A 88 -6.53 -1.01 -4.02
C LEU A 88 -5.96 0.31 -4.54
N GLN A 89 -5.09 0.26 -5.56
CA GLN A 89 -4.57 1.46 -6.21
C GLN A 89 -5.70 2.36 -6.75
N GLY A 90 -6.73 1.77 -7.35
CA GLY A 90 -7.89 2.53 -7.83
C GLY A 90 -8.70 3.19 -6.71
N MET A 91 -8.67 2.65 -5.49
CA MET A 91 -9.27 3.28 -4.30
C MET A 91 -8.41 4.44 -3.79
N ILE A 92 -7.09 4.29 -3.78
CA ILE A 92 -6.15 5.31 -3.31
C ILE A 92 -6.16 6.52 -4.24
N GLU A 93 -6.07 6.28 -5.55
CA GLU A 93 -5.91 7.32 -6.57
C GLU A 93 -7.22 7.77 -7.22
N HIS A 94 -8.36 7.21 -6.82
CA HIS A 94 -9.67 7.50 -7.42
C HIS A 94 -9.70 7.39 -8.93
N ASN A 95 -8.91 6.50 -9.51
CA ASN A 95 -8.83 6.27 -10.95
C ASN A 95 -8.98 4.78 -11.31
N LYS A 96 -9.02 4.49 -12.60
CA LYS A 96 -9.10 3.13 -13.15
C LYS A 96 -8.00 2.89 -14.18
N ALA A 97 -6.85 3.54 -14.02
CA ALA A 97 -5.77 3.43 -14.99
C ALA A 97 -5.16 2.02 -15.02
N GLY A 98 -5.12 1.35 -13.87
CA GLY A 98 -4.52 0.03 -13.71
C GLY A 98 -3.01 0.04 -13.98
N VAL A 99 -2.47 -1.11 -14.32
CA VAL A 99 -1.04 -1.25 -14.66
C VAL A 99 -0.67 -0.34 -15.82
N ARG A 100 0.42 0.42 -15.67
CA ARG A 100 0.90 1.35 -16.71
C ARG A 100 1.30 0.60 -17.97
N LYS A 101 1.00 1.23 -19.10
CA LYS A 101 1.22 0.66 -20.46
C LYS A 101 2.25 1.44 -21.26
N ASN A 102 2.42 2.73 -20.91
CA ASN A 102 3.29 3.61 -21.65
C ASN A 102 4.68 3.67 -21.03
N PRO A 103 5.75 3.58 -21.82
CA PRO A 103 7.11 3.79 -21.35
C PRO A 103 7.34 5.25 -20.95
N GLY A 104 8.46 5.49 -20.25
CA GLY A 104 8.88 6.86 -19.88
C GLY A 104 8.92 7.11 -18.38
N THR A 105 8.36 6.21 -17.56
CA THR A 105 8.46 6.31 -16.10
C THR A 105 9.91 6.24 -15.65
N LYS A 106 10.31 7.21 -14.80
CA LYS A 106 11.65 7.29 -14.19
C LYS A 106 11.53 7.88 -12.80
N LEU A 107 12.27 7.34 -11.86
CA LEU A 107 12.45 7.94 -10.55
C LEU A 107 13.60 8.93 -10.63
N VAL A 108 13.33 10.18 -10.35
CA VAL A 108 14.30 11.26 -10.44
C VAL A 108 14.50 11.95 -9.11
N ASN A 109 15.70 12.41 -8.84
CA ASN A 109 15.96 13.28 -7.71
C ASN A 109 15.27 14.63 -7.96
N SER A 110 14.31 15.00 -7.12
CA SER A 110 13.54 16.24 -7.27
C SER A 110 14.36 17.52 -7.20
N LYS A 111 15.56 17.48 -6.59
CA LYS A 111 16.45 18.62 -6.44
C LYS A 111 17.44 18.76 -7.59
N THR A 112 17.96 17.66 -8.10
CA THR A 112 19.02 17.64 -9.12
C THR A 112 18.50 17.31 -10.52
N GLY A 113 17.32 16.70 -10.65
CA GLY A 113 16.79 16.17 -11.91
C GLY A 113 17.50 14.90 -12.39
N GLU A 114 18.43 14.35 -11.60
CA GLU A 114 19.15 13.13 -11.93
C GLU A 114 18.23 11.91 -11.87
N VAL A 115 18.32 11.04 -12.88
CA VAL A 115 17.59 9.77 -12.88
C VAL A 115 18.25 8.82 -11.89
N ILE A 116 17.53 8.46 -10.83
CA ILE A 116 17.99 7.54 -9.79
C ILE A 116 17.73 6.09 -10.22
N TYR A 117 16.54 5.84 -10.78
CA TYR A 117 16.12 4.50 -11.18
C TYR A 117 15.18 4.57 -12.39
N THR A 118 15.29 3.60 -13.28
CA THR A 118 14.38 3.40 -14.41
C THR A 118 13.74 2.03 -14.27
N PRO A 119 12.46 1.96 -13.87
CA PRO A 119 11.74 0.70 -13.73
C PRO A 119 11.48 0.06 -15.10
N PRO A 120 11.02 -1.21 -15.16
CA PRO A 120 10.59 -1.85 -16.40
C PRO A 120 9.69 -0.95 -17.24
N GLN A 121 9.89 -0.90 -18.55
CA GLN A 121 9.19 0.06 -19.42
C GLN A 121 8.06 -0.59 -20.23
N GLU A 122 8.14 -1.88 -20.49
CA GLU A 122 7.18 -2.59 -21.33
C GLU A 122 6.06 -3.20 -20.49
N GLU A 123 4.80 -3.00 -20.87
CA GLU A 123 3.62 -3.54 -20.15
C GLU A 123 3.74 -5.05 -19.92
N LYS A 124 4.23 -5.78 -20.92
CA LYS A 124 4.39 -7.24 -20.81
C LYS A 124 5.37 -7.61 -19.72
N GLU A 125 6.52 -6.95 -19.66
CA GLU A 125 7.54 -7.18 -18.64
C GLU A 125 7.01 -6.87 -17.24
N ILE A 126 6.30 -5.73 -17.09
CA ILE A 126 5.68 -5.34 -15.83
C ILE A 126 4.70 -6.43 -15.35
N ARG A 127 3.85 -6.93 -16.25
CA ARG A 127 2.87 -7.98 -15.90
C ARG A 127 3.52 -9.32 -15.57
N ASP A 128 4.58 -9.69 -16.27
CA ASP A 128 5.35 -10.92 -16.01
C ASP A 128 6.01 -10.82 -14.61
N LEU A 129 6.57 -9.67 -14.26
CA LEU A 129 7.16 -9.41 -12.95
C LEU A 129 6.11 -9.35 -11.83
N LEU A 130 4.95 -8.74 -12.06
CA LEU A 130 3.83 -8.76 -11.12
C LEU A 130 3.32 -10.19 -10.89
N LYS A 131 3.26 -11.00 -11.94
CA LYS A 131 2.89 -12.41 -11.78
C LYS A 131 3.91 -13.18 -10.94
N ASN A 132 5.19 -12.95 -11.13
CA ASN A 132 6.23 -13.55 -10.30
C ASN A 132 6.11 -13.10 -8.83
N LEU A 133 5.85 -11.80 -8.62
CA LEU A 133 5.61 -11.27 -7.27
C LEU A 133 4.37 -11.89 -6.63
N GLU A 134 3.27 -12.01 -7.36
CA GLU A 134 2.03 -12.67 -6.91
C GLU A 134 2.30 -14.11 -6.47
N ASP A 135 3.06 -14.87 -7.26
CA ASP A 135 3.43 -16.24 -6.93
C ASP A 135 4.27 -16.30 -5.65
N TYR A 136 5.24 -15.39 -5.50
CA TYR A 136 6.06 -15.31 -4.29
C TYR A 136 5.26 -14.89 -3.04
N ILE A 137 4.35 -13.93 -3.17
CA ILE A 137 3.48 -13.51 -2.04
C ILE A 137 2.68 -14.71 -1.51
N ASN A 138 2.11 -15.49 -2.42
CA ASN A 138 1.20 -16.58 -2.08
C ASN A 138 1.91 -17.91 -1.78
N GLU A 139 3.24 -17.96 -1.92
CA GLU A 139 4.05 -19.12 -1.51
C GLU A 139 4.02 -19.26 0.02
N ASN A 140 3.53 -20.39 0.52
CA ASN A 140 3.36 -20.65 1.96
C ASN A 140 4.33 -21.69 2.51
N GLU A 141 5.10 -22.36 1.65
CA GLU A 141 6.03 -23.43 2.04
C GLU A 141 7.48 -22.91 2.17
N ASP A 142 7.72 -21.63 1.96
CA ASP A 142 9.03 -21.02 2.19
C ASP A 142 9.31 -20.88 3.70
N GLU A 143 10.56 -21.10 4.10
CA GLU A 143 11.01 -20.93 5.49
C GLU A 143 11.46 -19.48 5.80
N VAL A 144 11.09 -18.51 4.96
CA VAL A 144 11.49 -17.10 5.12
C VAL A 144 10.73 -16.46 6.27
N ASP A 145 11.43 -15.74 7.14
CA ASP A 145 10.80 -14.94 8.19
C ASP A 145 9.77 -13.97 7.57
N PRO A 146 8.53 -13.91 8.08
CA PRO A 146 7.48 -13.07 7.50
C PRO A 146 7.83 -11.58 7.36
N LEU A 147 8.66 -11.03 8.27
CA LEU A 147 9.10 -9.62 8.17
C LEU A 147 10.12 -9.44 7.05
N ILE A 148 11.00 -10.43 6.84
CA ILE A 148 11.93 -10.41 5.71
C ILE A 148 11.17 -10.59 4.40
N LYS A 149 10.21 -11.51 4.36
CA LYS A 149 9.34 -11.71 3.18
C LYS A 149 8.58 -10.42 2.83
N MET A 150 7.99 -9.77 3.81
CA MET A 150 7.31 -8.48 3.62
C MET A 150 8.25 -7.42 3.03
N ALA A 151 9.47 -7.29 3.54
CA ALA A 151 10.44 -6.33 3.02
C ALA A 151 10.86 -6.64 1.58
N LEU A 152 11.02 -7.92 1.22
CA LEU A 152 11.33 -8.36 -0.14
C LEU A 152 10.18 -8.09 -1.11
N ILE A 153 8.94 -8.34 -0.69
CA ILE A 153 7.72 -8.06 -1.46
C ILE A 153 7.63 -6.56 -1.75
N HIS A 154 7.75 -5.74 -0.73
CA HIS A 154 7.71 -4.28 -0.87
C HIS A 154 8.82 -3.77 -1.80
N TYR A 155 10.07 -4.21 -1.60
CA TYR A 155 11.19 -3.83 -2.46
C TYR A 155 10.97 -4.22 -3.92
N GLN A 156 10.47 -5.43 -4.17
CA GLN A 156 10.18 -5.91 -5.51
C GLN A 156 9.04 -5.11 -6.16
N PHE A 157 7.97 -4.85 -5.43
CA PHE A 157 6.84 -4.05 -5.91
C PHE A 157 7.29 -2.64 -6.31
N GLU A 158 8.04 -1.96 -5.43
CA GLU A 158 8.60 -0.64 -5.69
C GLU A 158 9.57 -0.64 -6.89
N SER A 159 10.33 -1.73 -7.06
CA SER A 159 11.24 -1.87 -8.21
C SER A 159 10.49 -2.08 -9.53
N ILE A 160 9.37 -2.79 -9.52
CA ILE A 160 8.48 -2.92 -10.69
C ILE A 160 7.81 -1.61 -11.01
N HIS A 161 7.40 -0.86 -9.99
CA HIS A 161 6.70 0.43 -10.09
C HIS A 161 5.54 0.36 -11.09
N PRO A 162 4.54 -0.51 -10.84
CA PRO A 162 3.59 -0.93 -11.87
C PRO A 162 2.53 0.10 -12.23
N PHE A 163 2.31 1.11 -11.42
CA PHE A 163 1.26 2.11 -11.60
C PHE A 163 1.82 3.47 -12.02
N TYR A 164 0.96 4.35 -12.50
CA TYR A 164 1.33 5.71 -12.85
C TYR A 164 1.54 6.58 -11.60
N ASP A 165 0.78 6.30 -10.53
CA ASP A 165 0.85 6.97 -9.23
C ASP A 165 0.36 6.02 -8.12
N GLY A 166 0.65 6.34 -6.85
CA GLY A 166 0.21 5.57 -5.69
C GLY A 166 1.06 4.34 -5.38
N ASN A 167 2.18 4.08 -6.08
CA ASN A 167 2.98 2.88 -5.85
C ASN A 167 3.54 2.80 -4.42
N GLY A 168 3.92 3.92 -3.82
CA GLY A 168 4.48 3.95 -2.46
C GLY A 168 3.45 3.67 -1.36
N ARG A 169 2.16 3.65 -1.69
CA ARG A 169 1.05 3.40 -0.76
C ARG A 169 0.35 2.05 -0.98
N ASP A 170 0.69 1.32 -2.04
CA ASP A 170 0.03 0.07 -2.46
C ASP A 170 0.56 -1.21 -1.77
#